data_9b6a76b80c861df12ca0fed6d1a43c15
#
_entry.id   9b6a76b80c861df12ca0fed6d1a43c15
#
_cell.length_a   1.000
_cell.length_b   1.000
_cell.length_c   1.000
_cell.angle_alpha   90.00
_cell.angle_beta   90.00
_cell.angle_gamma   90.00
#
_symmetry.space_group_name_H-M   'P 1'
#
loop_
_entity.id
_entity.type
_entity.pdbx_description
1 polymer ?
#
loop_
_entity_poly.entity_id
_entity_poly.type
_entity_poly.pdbx_seq_one_letter_code
_entity_poly.pdbx_strand_id
1 'polypeptide(L)'
;MATDDKYDRQIRLWGGHGQKALMESKILALGSTSVISETLKNLVLPGVGNFTVVDDLPVSERDLGQNFFVRREDLGIPRAVAVCNLLLELNPDVCGHAIVENIRTYVSQRLLSLPPGAVPPFNLVLVSMHHCGSRVAEAVNEWCKATGTKMLLVDSIGFVGSVRTYSASHCIVESKKDTEGDFGVDLRISQPFPELEAFTSQVIGARGEKLAALDGAEHAHVPYVLLLIAALTKWRLQDSRSPESLPSTAEDRQAIKDFLIGWRRSPQEENFAEALKFVWKIKPYAIPTEVEHILVESHERFNDSCSNFWSLARALAKFSKRHASHLPLSGVVGDMTSDTTTFVRMQEVYETRAKRDREEVSNILSQLGKTVPEQYIDLVCKNALNMCLIEYTTVGEEWMFNDEEKVSELSSSLEDPESQARLYLGLRALQVFRQEHNDCYPGPDDVNELSSIANGLIPQLSDKGTVLGESLAQELCRYEGCELHTISAVIGGVAAQEGVKLLTHQFVPLNNTFVFNGIVGRADQLTM
;
A
#
# COMPACT_ATOMS: atom_id res chain seq x y z
N MET A 1 -12.47 24.43 12.00
CA MET A 1 -11.34 25.33 11.64
C MET A 1 -10.05 25.06 12.42
N ALA A 2 -10.07 24.67 13.70
CA ALA A 2 -8.82 24.41 14.46
C ALA A 2 -8.17 23.02 14.21
N THR A 3 -8.89 22.06 13.67
CA THR A 3 -8.40 20.70 13.38
C THR A 3 -7.63 20.60 12.05
N ASP A 4 -7.88 21.50 11.10
CA ASP A 4 -7.20 21.46 9.80
C ASP A 4 -5.71 21.83 9.90
N ASP A 5 -5.34 22.71 10.83
CA ASP A 5 -3.97 23.21 10.98
C ASP A 5 -3.05 22.16 11.64
N LYS A 6 -3.56 21.38 12.58
CA LYS A 6 -2.79 20.34 13.31
C LYS A 6 -2.35 19.19 12.41
N TYR A 7 -3.20 18.77 11.47
CA TYR A 7 -2.96 17.63 10.58
C TYR A 7 -2.68 18.04 9.13
N ASP A 8 -2.34 19.31 8.85
CA ASP A 8 -2.11 19.82 7.48
C ASP A 8 -1.07 18.99 6.70
N ARG A 9 0.03 18.60 7.34
CA ARG A 9 1.07 17.77 6.69
C ARG A 9 0.56 16.39 6.32
N GLN A 10 -0.23 15.76 7.19
CA GLN A 10 -0.84 14.45 6.96
C GLN A 10 -1.90 14.54 5.85
N ILE A 11 -2.73 15.59 5.88
CA ILE A 11 -3.75 15.83 4.86
C ILE A 11 -3.11 16.02 3.49
N ARG A 12 -1.95 16.65 3.41
CA ARG A 12 -1.19 16.77 2.15
C ARG A 12 -0.65 15.43 1.65
N LEU A 13 -0.39 14.48 2.54
CA LEU A 13 0.17 13.16 2.20
C LEU A 13 -0.92 12.17 1.75
N TRP A 14 -1.98 12.02 2.54
CA TRP A 14 -3.06 11.04 2.28
C TRP A 14 -4.45 11.62 2.11
N GLY A 15 -4.57 12.93 1.96
CA GLY A 15 -5.84 13.61 1.72
C GLY A 15 -6.76 13.67 2.94
N GLY A 16 -7.80 14.47 2.85
CA GLY A 16 -8.79 14.59 3.93
C GLY A 16 -9.56 13.28 4.19
N HIS A 17 -9.79 12.47 3.16
CA HIS A 17 -10.45 11.17 3.32
C HIS A 17 -9.58 10.15 4.06
N GLY A 18 -8.26 10.13 3.81
CA GLY A 18 -7.33 9.28 4.54
C GLY A 18 -7.21 9.71 6.01
N GLN A 19 -7.13 11.01 6.29
CA GLN A 19 -7.14 11.53 7.66
C GLN A 19 -8.44 11.16 8.39
N LYS A 20 -9.58 11.27 7.74
CA LYS A 20 -10.86 10.85 8.29
C LYS A 20 -10.89 9.35 8.62
N ALA A 21 -10.37 8.50 7.73
CA ALA A 21 -10.29 7.06 7.96
C ALA A 21 -9.44 6.72 9.19
N LEU A 22 -8.33 7.44 9.42
CA LEU A 22 -7.52 7.31 10.63
C LEU A 22 -8.30 7.74 11.88
N MET A 23 -8.93 8.90 11.86
CA MET A 23 -9.69 9.44 13.01
C MET A 23 -10.92 8.58 13.38
N GLU A 24 -11.46 7.81 12.46
CA GLU A 24 -12.56 6.88 12.68
C GLU A 24 -12.08 5.46 13.05
N SER A 25 -10.78 5.19 12.98
CA SER A 25 -10.23 3.86 13.21
C SER A 25 -10.22 3.47 14.70
N LYS A 26 -10.35 2.16 14.93
CA LYS A 26 -10.28 1.52 16.24
C LYS A 26 -9.24 0.42 16.21
N ILE A 27 -8.24 0.53 17.06
CA ILE A 27 -7.09 -0.37 17.11
C ILE A 27 -7.14 -1.22 18.38
N LEU A 28 -6.91 -2.51 18.26
CA LEU A 28 -6.66 -3.41 19.38
C LEU A 28 -5.17 -3.75 19.41
N ALA A 29 -4.53 -3.57 20.55
CA ALA A 29 -3.16 -4.01 20.79
C ALA A 29 -3.14 -5.15 21.82
N LEU A 30 -2.66 -6.30 21.42
CA LEU A 30 -2.48 -7.48 22.27
C LEU A 30 -1.02 -7.51 22.76
N GLY A 31 -0.84 -7.05 23.98
CA GLY A 31 0.44 -6.77 24.64
C GLY A 31 0.79 -5.28 24.65
N SER A 32 1.70 -4.93 25.56
CA SER A 32 2.23 -3.57 25.73
C SER A 32 3.75 -3.56 25.82
N THR A 33 4.41 -4.35 24.94
CA THR A 33 5.86 -4.40 24.77
C THR A 33 6.40 -3.07 24.23
N SER A 34 7.71 -2.91 24.21
CA SER A 34 8.36 -1.72 23.64
C SER A 34 7.94 -1.49 22.18
N VAL A 35 7.97 -2.52 21.34
CA VAL A 35 7.61 -2.42 19.93
C VAL A 35 6.12 -2.08 19.72
N ILE A 36 5.23 -2.60 20.56
CA ILE A 36 3.79 -2.23 20.50
C ILE A 36 3.61 -0.76 20.93
N SER A 37 4.28 -0.33 22.00
CA SER A 37 4.20 1.05 22.48
C SER A 37 4.71 2.04 21.43
N GLU A 38 5.82 1.73 20.78
CA GLU A 38 6.37 2.52 19.67
C GLU A 38 5.46 2.53 18.44
N THR A 39 4.83 1.40 18.12
CA THR A 39 3.84 1.32 17.03
C THR A 39 2.63 2.22 17.34
N LEU A 40 2.07 2.10 18.55
CA LEU A 40 0.93 2.92 18.98
C LEU A 40 1.29 4.41 19.04
N LYS A 41 2.48 4.79 19.52
CA LYS A 41 2.95 6.18 19.48
C LYS A 41 2.84 6.76 18.07
N ASN A 42 3.37 6.04 17.08
CA ASN A 42 3.38 6.49 15.70
C ASN A 42 1.99 6.47 15.04
N LEU A 43 1.00 5.80 15.62
CA LEU A 43 -0.41 5.84 15.20
C LEU A 43 -1.22 6.90 15.97
N VAL A 44 -0.90 7.16 17.23
CA VAL A 44 -1.55 8.19 18.07
C VAL A 44 -1.19 9.60 17.58
N LEU A 45 0.07 9.83 17.25
CA LEU A 45 0.53 11.14 16.77
C LEU A 45 -0.23 11.65 15.53
N PRO A 46 -0.48 10.86 14.48
CA PRO A 46 -1.29 11.29 13.34
C PRO A 46 -2.80 11.26 13.58
N GLY A 47 -3.26 10.89 14.78
CA GLY A 47 -4.64 11.05 15.18
C GLY A 47 -5.55 9.87 14.84
N VAL A 48 -5.14 8.63 15.17
CA VAL A 48 -6.09 7.50 15.17
C VAL A 48 -7.24 7.78 16.15
N GLY A 49 -8.45 7.28 15.84
CA GLY A 49 -9.61 7.58 16.68
C GLY A 49 -9.52 6.95 18.06
N ASN A 50 -9.31 5.65 18.10
CA ASN A 50 -9.29 4.89 19.36
C ASN A 50 -8.22 3.80 19.35
N PHE A 51 -7.63 3.53 20.51
CA PHE A 51 -6.84 2.32 20.72
C PHE A 51 -7.21 1.63 22.05
N THR A 52 -7.10 0.32 22.07
CA THR A 52 -7.31 -0.50 23.27
C THR A 52 -6.08 -1.37 23.47
N VAL A 53 -5.48 -1.34 24.65
CA VAL A 53 -4.34 -2.18 25.02
C VAL A 53 -4.78 -3.26 26.00
N VAL A 54 -4.48 -4.51 25.71
CA VAL A 54 -4.77 -5.68 26.57
C VAL A 54 -3.46 -6.27 27.08
N ASP A 55 -3.23 -6.20 28.37
CA ASP A 55 -2.06 -6.79 29.05
C ASP A 55 -2.31 -6.84 30.55
N ASP A 56 -2.07 -7.98 31.19
CA ASP A 56 -2.24 -8.18 32.65
C ASP A 56 -0.93 -8.13 33.42
N LEU A 57 0.22 -8.08 32.72
CA LEU A 57 1.51 -8.07 33.38
C LEU A 57 1.80 -6.73 34.05
N PRO A 58 2.41 -6.76 35.26
CA PRO A 58 2.86 -5.53 35.91
C PRO A 58 4.15 -5.00 35.24
N VAL A 59 4.35 -3.69 35.33
CA VAL A 59 5.63 -3.06 34.96
C VAL A 59 6.74 -3.61 35.86
N SER A 60 7.81 -4.09 35.25
CA SER A 60 8.99 -4.67 35.87
C SER A 60 10.24 -3.80 35.64
N GLU A 61 11.32 -4.09 36.36
CA GLU A 61 12.64 -3.45 36.15
C GLU A 61 13.16 -3.68 34.71
N ARG A 62 12.80 -4.81 34.10
CA ARG A 62 13.12 -5.11 32.71
C ARG A 62 12.43 -4.13 31.75
N ASP A 63 11.15 -3.81 31.98
CA ASP A 63 10.39 -2.87 31.16
C ASP A 63 10.99 -1.47 31.22
N LEU A 64 11.50 -1.01 32.39
CA LEU A 64 12.17 0.28 32.53
C LEU A 64 13.40 0.44 31.62
N GLY A 65 14.08 -0.67 31.33
CA GLY A 65 15.25 -0.69 30.46
C GLY A 65 14.93 -0.75 28.96
N GLN A 66 13.70 -1.08 28.60
CA GLN A 66 13.30 -1.38 27.22
C GLN A 66 12.23 -0.45 26.67
N ASN A 67 11.27 0.00 27.48
CA ASN A 67 10.07 0.68 27.05
C ASN A 67 10.02 2.13 27.55
N PHE A 68 9.98 3.12 26.65
CA PHE A 68 9.88 4.53 27.02
C PHE A 68 8.48 4.96 27.50
N PHE A 69 7.49 4.08 27.38
CA PHE A 69 6.12 4.32 27.82
C PHE A 69 5.83 3.69 29.18
N VAL A 70 6.87 3.55 30.01
CA VAL A 70 6.77 3.22 31.44
C VAL A 70 7.80 4.04 32.21
N ARG A 71 7.47 4.41 33.46
CA ARG A 71 8.30 5.21 34.36
C ARG A 71 8.64 4.39 35.61
N ARG A 72 9.66 4.81 36.37
CA ARG A 72 10.04 4.14 37.62
C ARG A 72 8.89 4.14 38.66
N GLU A 73 8.05 5.17 38.66
CA GLU A 73 6.86 5.25 39.50
C GLU A 73 5.76 4.24 39.12
N ASP A 74 5.82 3.68 37.91
CA ASP A 74 4.85 2.72 37.41
C ASP A 74 5.20 1.27 37.81
N LEU A 75 6.32 1.03 38.50
CA LEU A 75 6.70 -0.32 38.94
C LEU A 75 5.57 -0.99 39.71
N GLY A 76 5.18 -2.20 39.26
CA GLY A 76 4.08 -2.97 39.83
C GLY A 76 2.67 -2.55 39.37
N ILE A 77 2.52 -1.43 38.67
CA ILE A 77 1.25 -1.03 38.03
C ILE A 77 1.04 -1.93 36.80
N PRO A 78 -0.21 -2.30 36.44
CA PRO A 78 -0.47 -3.02 35.20
C PRO A 78 0.09 -2.26 33.98
N ARG A 79 0.92 -2.93 33.18
CA ARG A 79 1.65 -2.31 32.09
C ARG A 79 0.73 -1.67 31.04
N ALA A 80 -0.42 -2.30 30.74
CA ALA A 80 -1.42 -1.71 29.85
C ALA A 80 -1.88 -0.33 30.32
N VAL A 81 -2.02 -0.13 31.66
CA VAL A 81 -2.46 1.16 32.24
C VAL A 81 -1.36 2.21 32.11
N ALA A 82 -0.12 1.87 32.48
CA ALA A 82 1.02 2.79 32.38
C ALA A 82 1.24 3.26 30.95
N VAL A 83 1.33 2.33 29.99
CA VAL A 83 1.51 2.62 28.56
C VAL A 83 0.36 3.44 28.01
N CYS A 84 -0.89 3.08 28.30
CA CYS A 84 -2.07 3.81 27.83
C CYS A 84 -2.06 5.26 28.28
N ASN A 85 -1.77 5.51 29.56
CA ASN A 85 -1.73 6.87 30.13
C ASN A 85 -0.69 7.75 29.44
N LEU A 86 0.53 7.23 29.23
CA LEU A 86 1.59 7.99 28.58
C LEU A 86 1.34 8.24 27.08
N LEU A 87 0.71 7.29 26.39
CA LEU A 87 0.32 7.48 24.99
C LEU A 87 -0.76 8.57 24.85
N LEU A 88 -1.70 8.67 25.78
CA LEU A 88 -2.73 9.71 25.78
C LEU A 88 -2.17 11.13 26.01
N GLU A 89 -1.01 11.27 26.66
CA GLU A 89 -0.33 12.56 26.79
C GLU A 89 0.13 13.13 25.43
N LEU A 90 0.33 12.27 24.41
CA LEU A 90 0.86 12.68 23.09
C LEU A 90 -0.19 13.39 22.21
N ASN A 91 -1.46 12.99 22.32
CA ASN A 91 -2.50 13.54 21.46
C ASN A 91 -3.87 13.52 22.18
N PRO A 92 -4.40 14.67 22.58
CA PRO A 92 -5.66 14.77 23.31
C PRO A 92 -6.91 14.43 22.48
N ASP A 93 -6.78 14.33 21.14
CA ASP A 93 -7.91 14.00 20.26
C ASP A 93 -8.12 12.48 20.16
N VAL A 94 -7.21 11.68 20.70
CA VAL A 94 -7.24 10.21 20.65
C VAL A 94 -7.82 9.64 21.94
N CYS A 95 -8.66 8.61 21.81
CA CYS A 95 -9.19 7.88 22.97
C CYS A 95 -8.40 6.58 23.18
N GLY A 96 -7.92 6.36 24.40
CA GLY A 96 -7.19 5.13 24.78
C GLY A 96 -7.89 4.38 25.90
N HIS A 97 -7.86 3.06 25.84
CA HIS A 97 -8.43 2.17 26.84
C HIS A 97 -7.42 1.09 27.23
N ALA A 98 -7.25 0.88 28.53
CA ALA A 98 -6.46 -0.22 29.09
C ALA A 98 -7.39 -1.32 29.60
N ILE A 99 -7.12 -2.55 29.21
CA ILE A 99 -7.80 -3.75 29.72
C ILE A 99 -6.76 -4.61 30.42
N VAL A 100 -6.89 -4.72 31.74
CA VAL A 100 -6.02 -5.56 32.58
C VAL A 100 -6.60 -6.96 32.61
N GLU A 101 -6.26 -7.74 31.61
CA GLU A 101 -6.72 -9.12 31.46
C GLU A 101 -5.67 -9.92 30.71
N ASN A 102 -5.55 -11.20 31.05
CA ASN A 102 -4.66 -12.10 30.34
C ASN A 102 -5.05 -12.19 28.85
N ILE A 103 -4.08 -12.00 27.95
CA ILE A 103 -4.33 -11.91 26.51
C ILE A 103 -5.02 -13.16 25.97
N ARG A 104 -4.63 -14.38 26.41
CA ARG A 104 -5.25 -15.63 25.95
C ARG A 104 -6.71 -15.73 26.39
N THR A 105 -7.01 -15.29 27.62
CA THR A 105 -8.37 -15.21 28.13
C THR A 105 -9.20 -14.21 27.34
N TYR A 106 -8.68 -13.00 27.13
CA TYR A 106 -9.34 -11.98 26.34
C TYR A 106 -9.64 -12.45 24.91
N VAL A 107 -8.65 -13.03 24.22
CA VAL A 107 -8.83 -13.55 22.87
C VAL A 107 -9.89 -14.66 22.84
N SER A 108 -9.78 -15.67 23.71
CA SER A 108 -10.71 -16.81 23.68
C SER A 108 -12.14 -16.46 24.12
N GLN A 109 -12.30 -15.60 25.14
CA GLN A 109 -13.59 -15.33 25.75
C GLN A 109 -14.29 -14.09 25.20
N ARG A 110 -13.56 -13.13 24.64
CA ARG A 110 -14.16 -11.89 24.13
C ARG A 110 -14.02 -11.74 22.63
N LEU A 111 -12.82 -11.92 22.07
CA LEU A 111 -12.59 -11.70 20.65
C LEU A 111 -13.22 -12.81 19.80
N LEU A 112 -12.89 -14.08 20.09
CA LEU A 112 -13.38 -15.24 19.33
C LEU A 112 -14.83 -15.61 19.64
N SER A 113 -15.42 -15.07 20.71
CA SER A 113 -16.83 -15.32 21.07
C SER A 113 -17.82 -14.39 20.36
N LEU A 114 -17.34 -13.45 19.55
CA LEU A 114 -18.22 -12.56 18.79
C LEU A 114 -19.08 -13.39 17.81
N PRO A 115 -20.39 -13.12 17.72
CA PRO A 115 -21.27 -13.87 16.84
C PRO A 115 -20.84 -13.76 15.38
N PRO A 116 -21.00 -14.82 14.56
CA PRO A 116 -20.77 -14.75 13.13
C PRO A 116 -21.58 -13.60 12.50
N GLY A 117 -20.93 -12.76 11.69
CA GLY A 117 -21.54 -11.61 11.04
C GLY A 117 -21.71 -10.37 11.91
N ALA A 118 -21.26 -10.38 13.17
CA ALA A 118 -21.17 -9.17 13.96
C ALA A 118 -20.17 -8.19 13.31
N VAL A 119 -20.47 -6.88 13.38
CA VAL A 119 -19.52 -5.85 12.96
C VAL A 119 -18.30 -5.94 13.88
N PRO A 120 -17.08 -6.14 13.35
CA PRO A 120 -15.91 -6.24 14.19
C PRO A 120 -15.69 -4.92 14.95
N PRO A 121 -15.38 -4.99 16.25
CA PRO A 121 -15.20 -3.79 17.07
C PRO A 121 -13.92 -3.02 16.75
N PHE A 122 -13.02 -3.62 15.99
CA PHE A 122 -11.71 -3.06 15.63
C PHE A 122 -11.46 -3.12 14.12
N ASN A 123 -10.74 -2.12 13.63
CA ASN A 123 -10.32 -2.05 12.23
C ASN A 123 -8.94 -2.67 12.00
N LEU A 124 -8.10 -2.64 13.04
CA LEU A 124 -6.73 -3.14 13.03
C LEU A 124 -6.41 -3.82 14.37
N VAL A 125 -5.76 -4.97 14.31
CA VAL A 125 -5.22 -5.67 15.48
C VAL A 125 -3.70 -5.68 15.40
N LEU A 126 -3.03 -5.18 16.44
CA LEU A 126 -1.59 -5.29 16.64
C LEU A 126 -1.34 -6.47 17.56
N VAL A 127 -0.54 -7.43 17.12
CA VAL A 127 -0.22 -8.64 17.87
C VAL A 127 1.27 -8.65 18.19
N SER A 128 1.62 -8.61 19.47
CA SER A 128 2.99 -8.80 19.92
C SER A 128 3.32 -10.30 19.94
N MET A 129 4.23 -10.75 19.08
CA MET A 129 4.71 -12.15 19.13
C MET A 129 5.34 -12.51 20.47
N HIS A 130 5.98 -11.52 21.10
CA HIS A 130 6.61 -11.70 22.42
C HIS A 130 5.61 -12.19 23.48
N HIS A 131 4.40 -11.61 23.54
CA HIS A 131 3.39 -11.95 24.54
C HIS A 131 2.38 -12.99 24.07
N CYS A 132 2.00 -12.95 22.81
CA CYS A 132 0.92 -13.79 22.32
C CYS A 132 1.39 -15.21 22.01
N GLY A 133 2.60 -15.34 21.46
CA GLY A 133 3.08 -16.60 20.89
C GLY A 133 2.27 -17.02 19.65
N SER A 134 2.72 -18.08 19.00
CA SER A 134 2.17 -18.50 17.70
C SER A 134 0.71 -18.93 17.77
N ARG A 135 0.29 -19.67 18.80
CA ARG A 135 -1.10 -20.16 18.91
C ARG A 135 -2.13 -19.03 18.98
N VAL A 136 -1.82 -17.98 19.74
CA VAL A 136 -2.72 -16.81 19.82
C VAL A 136 -2.69 -16.03 18.51
N ALA A 137 -1.50 -15.87 17.91
CA ALA A 137 -1.36 -15.19 16.62
C ALA A 137 -2.16 -15.87 15.51
N GLU A 138 -2.11 -17.20 15.41
CA GLU A 138 -2.91 -18.00 14.47
C GLU A 138 -4.42 -17.82 14.71
N ALA A 139 -4.86 -17.95 15.96
CA ALA A 139 -6.27 -17.80 16.33
C ALA A 139 -6.82 -16.40 16.01
N VAL A 140 -6.04 -15.36 16.30
CA VAL A 140 -6.39 -13.96 15.95
C VAL A 140 -6.41 -13.78 14.43
N ASN A 141 -5.47 -14.38 13.70
CA ASN A 141 -5.43 -14.30 12.24
C ASN A 141 -6.67 -14.95 11.61
N GLU A 142 -7.08 -16.13 12.05
CA GLU A 142 -8.30 -16.77 11.57
C GLU A 142 -9.56 -15.93 11.89
N TRP A 143 -9.61 -15.31 13.04
CA TRP A 143 -10.67 -14.35 13.35
C TRP A 143 -10.63 -13.12 12.42
N CYS A 144 -9.45 -12.59 12.14
CA CYS A 144 -9.27 -11.49 11.19
C CYS A 144 -9.72 -11.90 9.76
N LYS A 145 -9.42 -13.14 9.34
CA LYS A 145 -9.89 -13.72 8.07
C LYS A 145 -11.42 -13.76 8.00
N ALA A 146 -12.06 -14.23 9.06
CA ALA A 146 -13.52 -14.37 9.14
C ALA A 146 -14.26 -13.02 9.20
N THR A 147 -13.64 -11.99 9.80
CA THR A 147 -14.28 -10.68 10.02
C THR A 147 -13.86 -9.60 9.02
N GLY A 148 -12.83 -9.84 8.21
CA GLY A 148 -12.21 -8.83 7.34
C GLY A 148 -11.38 -7.79 8.09
N THR A 149 -11.08 -8.02 9.38
CA THR A 149 -10.22 -7.14 10.19
C THR A 149 -8.76 -7.31 9.74
N LYS A 150 -8.01 -6.23 9.76
CA LYS A 150 -6.57 -6.24 9.42
C LYS A 150 -5.73 -6.57 10.64
N MET A 151 -4.56 -7.16 10.43
CA MET A 151 -3.64 -7.51 11.50
C MET A 151 -2.20 -7.11 11.14
N LEU A 152 -1.48 -6.63 12.13
CA LEU A 152 -0.02 -6.52 12.11
C LEU A 152 0.54 -7.38 13.24
N LEU A 153 1.38 -8.32 12.86
CA LEU A 153 2.15 -9.13 13.77
C LEU A 153 3.54 -8.51 13.89
N VAL A 154 3.96 -8.14 15.09
CA VAL A 154 5.21 -7.44 15.32
C VAL A 154 6.07 -8.19 16.33
N ASP A 155 7.37 -8.21 16.09
CA ASP A 155 8.34 -8.82 16.99
C ASP A 155 9.63 -7.99 17.02
N SER A 156 10.28 -7.96 18.20
CA SER A 156 11.57 -7.30 18.40
C SER A 156 12.35 -8.05 19.45
N ILE A 157 13.55 -8.52 19.11
CA ILE A 157 14.43 -9.29 20.01
C ILE A 157 15.87 -8.85 19.77
N GLY A 158 16.49 -8.22 20.75
CA GLY A 158 17.85 -7.70 20.60
C GLY A 158 17.95 -6.78 19.37
N PHE A 159 18.92 -7.05 18.49
CA PHE A 159 19.13 -6.28 17.27
C PHE A 159 18.25 -6.71 16.09
N VAL A 160 17.25 -7.54 16.31
CA VAL A 160 16.42 -8.10 15.25
C VAL A 160 14.97 -7.70 15.46
N GLY A 161 14.23 -7.50 14.37
CA GLY A 161 12.80 -7.29 14.42
C GLY A 161 12.09 -7.67 13.15
N SER A 162 10.77 -7.83 13.25
CA SER A 162 9.93 -8.15 12.11
C SER A 162 8.55 -7.52 12.20
N VAL A 163 7.98 -7.28 11.03
CA VAL A 163 6.59 -6.87 10.87
C VAL A 163 5.95 -7.76 9.82
N ARG A 164 4.83 -8.37 10.15
CA ARG A 164 4.03 -9.13 9.21
C ARG A 164 2.65 -8.51 9.06
N THR A 165 2.30 -8.22 7.84
CA THR A 165 1.00 -7.64 7.46
C THR A 165 0.01 -8.74 7.08
N TYR A 166 -1.24 -8.60 7.50
CA TYR A 166 -2.34 -9.47 7.09
C TYR A 166 -3.62 -8.68 6.82
N SER A 167 -4.26 -9.02 5.72
CA SER A 167 -5.65 -8.72 5.39
C SER A 167 -6.17 -9.83 4.47
N ALA A 168 -7.36 -10.35 4.70
CA ALA A 168 -7.92 -11.39 3.83
C ALA A 168 -8.01 -10.92 2.37
N SER A 169 -8.37 -9.65 2.17
CA SER A 169 -8.40 -9.01 0.86
C SER A 169 -8.27 -7.50 1.08
N HIS A 170 -7.17 -6.91 0.62
CA HIS A 170 -6.91 -5.49 0.76
C HIS A 170 -7.00 -4.79 -0.59
N CYS A 171 -8.10 -4.05 -0.76
CA CYS A 171 -8.35 -3.25 -1.96
C CYS A 171 -7.74 -1.86 -1.80
N ILE A 172 -6.87 -1.46 -2.70
CA ILE A 172 -6.20 -0.17 -2.71
C ILE A 172 -6.73 0.63 -3.89
N VAL A 173 -7.23 1.83 -3.63
CA VAL A 173 -7.69 2.75 -4.68
C VAL A 173 -6.55 3.65 -5.17
N GLU A 174 -5.78 4.21 -4.25
CA GLU A 174 -4.63 5.07 -4.54
C GLU A 174 -3.33 4.33 -4.21
N SER A 175 -2.88 3.43 -5.09
CA SER A 175 -1.64 2.68 -4.84
C SER A 175 -0.40 3.57 -4.75
N LYS A 176 -0.43 4.76 -5.39
CA LYS A 176 0.69 5.72 -5.44
C LYS A 176 2.03 5.01 -5.72
N LYS A 177 1.98 4.02 -6.61
CA LYS A 177 3.20 3.37 -7.10
C LYS A 177 4.09 4.43 -7.71
N ASP A 178 5.37 4.42 -7.37
CA ASP A 178 6.38 5.26 -8.02
C ASP A 178 6.44 4.87 -9.49
N THR A 179 5.72 5.63 -10.29
CA THR A 179 5.69 5.45 -11.74
C THR A 179 6.87 6.21 -12.35
N GLU A 180 8.10 5.80 -12.07
CA GLU A 180 9.26 6.23 -12.88
C GLU A 180 9.16 5.74 -14.32
N GLY A 181 8.23 4.86 -14.62
CA GLY A 181 7.95 4.39 -15.96
C GLY A 181 6.46 4.25 -16.20
N ASP A 182 5.98 4.87 -17.19
CA ASP A 182 4.95 4.38 -18.12
C ASP A 182 3.46 4.55 -17.81
N PHE A 183 2.99 4.60 -16.58
CA PHE A 183 1.56 4.81 -16.28
C PHE A 183 1.25 6.24 -15.82
N GLY A 184 1.93 7.21 -16.45
CA GLY A 184 1.60 8.62 -16.26
C GLY A 184 0.10 8.86 -16.54
N VAL A 185 -0.37 10.02 -16.14
CA VAL A 185 -1.76 10.47 -16.39
C VAL A 185 -2.20 10.11 -17.81
N ASP A 186 -3.34 9.42 -17.95
CA ASP A 186 -3.92 9.09 -19.25
C ASP A 186 -4.44 10.38 -19.93
N LEU A 187 -3.66 10.85 -20.87
CA LEU A 187 -3.95 12.08 -21.63
C LEU A 187 -4.70 11.82 -22.94
N ARG A 188 -5.07 10.57 -23.23
CA ARG A 188 -5.80 10.18 -24.45
C ARG A 188 -5.14 10.65 -25.75
N ILE A 189 -3.82 10.76 -25.80
CA ILE A 189 -3.09 11.27 -26.96
C ILE A 189 -3.31 10.40 -28.20
N SER A 190 -3.32 9.07 -28.00
CA SER A 190 -3.45 8.08 -29.09
C SER A 190 -4.87 7.98 -29.65
N GLN A 191 -5.86 8.22 -28.80
CA GLN A 191 -7.29 8.19 -29.11
C GLN A 191 -7.99 9.36 -28.40
N PRO A 192 -7.80 10.58 -28.86
CA PRO A 192 -8.39 11.75 -28.23
C PRO A 192 -9.92 11.69 -28.33
N PHE A 193 -10.60 12.13 -27.27
CA PHE A 193 -12.05 12.26 -27.26
C PHE A 193 -12.48 13.52 -28.05
N PRO A 194 -13.74 13.59 -28.53
CA PRO A 194 -14.17 14.64 -29.48
C PRO A 194 -13.89 16.08 -29.03
N GLU A 195 -14.05 16.36 -27.72
CA GLU A 195 -13.82 17.70 -27.19
C GLU A 195 -12.32 18.07 -27.20
N LEU A 196 -11.42 17.08 -26.98
CA LEU A 196 -9.98 17.30 -27.06
C LEU A 196 -9.51 17.49 -28.50
N GLU A 197 -10.07 16.75 -29.46
CA GLU A 197 -9.81 16.95 -30.88
C GLU A 197 -10.27 18.34 -31.34
N ALA A 198 -11.47 18.76 -30.92
CA ALA A 198 -12.01 20.10 -31.22
C ALA A 198 -11.12 21.20 -30.62
N PHE A 199 -10.68 21.02 -29.37
CA PHE A 199 -9.78 21.95 -28.72
C PHE A 199 -8.43 22.04 -29.44
N THR A 200 -7.82 20.91 -29.80
CA THR A 200 -6.58 20.86 -30.59
C THR A 200 -6.74 21.61 -31.91
N SER A 201 -7.84 21.34 -32.64
CA SER A 201 -8.14 22.00 -33.91
C SER A 201 -8.37 23.50 -33.78
N GLN A 202 -8.93 23.93 -32.63
CA GLN A 202 -9.14 25.35 -32.35
C GLN A 202 -7.81 26.07 -32.13
N VAL A 203 -6.90 25.49 -31.29
CA VAL A 203 -5.66 26.14 -30.87
C VAL A 203 -4.62 26.14 -32.00
N ILE A 204 -4.31 24.97 -32.57
CA ILE A 204 -3.21 24.80 -33.52
C ILE A 204 -3.60 24.22 -34.87
N GLY A 205 -4.90 23.93 -35.08
CA GLY A 205 -5.36 23.15 -36.24
C GLY A 205 -5.19 21.65 -36.06
N ALA A 206 -6.02 20.85 -36.70
CA ALA A 206 -6.02 19.39 -36.55
C ALA A 206 -4.68 18.73 -36.90
N ARG A 207 -3.85 19.38 -37.71
CA ARG A 207 -2.54 18.90 -38.22
C ARG A 207 -1.40 19.89 -37.96
N GLY A 208 -1.61 20.85 -37.08
CA GLY A 208 -0.61 21.89 -36.78
C GLY A 208 -0.57 23.03 -37.84
N GLU A 209 -1.56 23.13 -38.72
CA GLU A 209 -1.57 24.12 -39.80
C GLU A 209 -1.65 25.56 -39.32
N LYS A 210 -2.15 25.82 -38.11
CA LYS A 210 -2.20 27.16 -37.51
C LYS A 210 -0.93 27.57 -36.77
N LEU A 211 0.00 26.63 -36.49
CA LEU A 211 1.23 26.90 -35.74
C LEU A 211 2.05 28.05 -36.35
N ALA A 212 2.10 28.14 -37.69
CA ALA A 212 2.85 29.19 -38.37
C ALA A 212 2.30 30.60 -38.14
N ALA A 213 0.99 30.71 -37.82
CA ALA A 213 0.30 31.97 -37.61
C ALA A 213 0.37 32.50 -36.17
N LEU A 214 0.76 31.65 -35.20
CA LEU A 214 0.92 32.04 -33.80
C LEU A 214 2.08 33.01 -33.66
N ASP A 215 2.00 33.92 -32.69
CA ASP A 215 3.17 34.73 -32.32
C ASP A 215 4.26 33.89 -31.65
N GLY A 216 5.41 34.50 -31.36
CA GLY A 216 6.55 33.75 -30.80
C GLY A 216 6.28 33.20 -29.40
N ALA A 217 5.54 33.93 -28.58
CA ALA A 217 5.22 33.52 -27.21
C ALA A 217 4.14 32.44 -27.22
N GLU A 218 3.07 32.61 -27.97
CA GLU A 218 2.03 31.60 -28.13
C GLU A 218 2.59 30.29 -28.68
N HIS A 219 3.45 30.37 -29.70
CA HIS A 219 4.07 29.19 -30.31
C HIS A 219 4.92 28.37 -29.33
N ALA A 220 5.76 29.06 -28.53
CA ALA A 220 6.64 28.42 -27.54
C ALA A 220 5.89 27.87 -26.31
N HIS A 221 4.58 28.16 -26.17
CA HIS A 221 3.76 27.74 -25.04
C HIS A 221 2.56 26.85 -25.42
N VAL A 222 2.52 26.30 -26.63
CA VAL A 222 1.54 25.29 -27.01
C VAL A 222 1.79 24.02 -26.21
N PRO A 223 0.77 23.47 -25.47
CA PRO A 223 0.93 22.24 -24.71
C PRO A 223 1.41 21.08 -25.58
N TYR A 224 2.38 20.29 -25.10
CA TYR A 224 2.93 19.16 -25.85
C TYR A 224 1.86 18.12 -26.25
N VAL A 225 0.80 17.99 -25.47
CA VAL A 225 -0.33 17.09 -25.75
C VAL A 225 -0.97 17.43 -27.09
N LEU A 226 -1.24 18.71 -27.33
CA LEU A 226 -1.84 19.18 -28.59
C LEU A 226 -0.87 18.98 -29.76
N LEU A 227 0.42 19.23 -29.56
CA LEU A 227 1.46 18.99 -30.56
C LEU A 227 1.54 17.52 -30.96
N LEU A 228 1.47 16.60 -29.99
CA LEU A 228 1.50 15.15 -30.23
C LEU A 228 0.24 14.67 -30.97
N ILE A 229 -0.96 15.15 -30.58
CA ILE A 229 -2.22 14.81 -31.25
C ILE A 229 -2.18 15.29 -32.72
N ALA A 230 -1.76 16.53 -32.97
CA ALA A 230 -1.66 17.07 -34.32
C ALA A 230 -0.61 16.34 -35.18
N ALA A 231 0.54 15.99 -34.60
CA ALA A 231 1.59 15.24 -35.29
C ALA A 231 1.13 13.82 -35.65
N LEU A 232 0.43 13.13 -34.72
CA LEU A 232 -0.16 11.83 -34.97
C LEU A 232 -1.22 11.89 -36.08
N THR A 233 -2.10 12.89 -36.03
CA THR A 233 -3.12 13.10 -37.07
C THR A 233 -2.49 13.34 -38.44
N LYS A 234 -1.44 14.15 -38.51
CA LYS A 234 -0.69 14.40 -39.74
C LYS A 234 -0.02 13.12 -40.27
N TRP A 235 0.59 12.31 -39.39
CA TRP A 235 1.21 11.03 -39.72
C TRP A 235 0.19 10.02 -40.27
N ARG A 236 -1.01 9.94 -39.68
CA ARG A 236 -2.10 9.07 -40.17
C ARG A 236 -2.55 9.43 -41.59
N LEU A 237 -2.61 10.70 -41.90
CA LEU A 237 -3.06 11.16 -43.20
C LEU A 237 -2.02 11.08 -44.31
N GLN A 238 -0.71 11.03 -43.98
CA GLN A 238 0.38 11.06 -44.95
C GLN A 238 0.33 9.88 -45.93
N ASP A 239 0.01 8.67 -45.43
CA ASP A 239 -0.07 7.46 -46.26
C ASP A 239 -1.45 6.82 -46.22
N SER A 240 -2.50 7.66 -46.05
CA SER A 240 -3.90 7.22 -45.97
C SER A 240 -4.08 6.06 -44.94
N ARG A 241 -3.36 6.12 -43.82
CA ARG A 241 -3.47 5.11 -42.74
C ARG A 241 -4.85 5.20 -42.09
N SER A 242 -5.28 4.09 -41.49
CA SER A 242 -6.50 4.07 -40.67
C SER A 242 -6.45 5.12 -39.56
N PRO A 243 -7.57 5.77 -39.19
CA PRO A 243 -7.64 6.67 -38.05
C PRO A 243 -7.19 6.06 -36.72
N GLU A 244 -7.22 4.72 -36.61
CA GLU A 244 -6.80 3.98 -35.43
C GLU A 244 -5.31 3.56 -35.47
N SER A 245 -4.62 3.79 -36.62
CA SER A 245 -3.21 3.40 -36.74
C SER A 245 -2.33 4.14 -35.73
N LEU A 246 -1.40 3.40 -35.14
CA LEU A 246 -0.41 3.93 -34.19
C LEU A 246 1.01 3.60 -34.65
N PRO A 247 2.00 4.45 -34.32
CA PRO A 247 3.39 4.24 -34.71
C PRO A 247 3.94 3.00 -34.00
N SER A 248 4.23 1.94 -34.75
CA SER A 248 4.72 0.66 -34.23
C SER A 248 6.22 0.48 -34.43
N THR A 249 6.79 1.11 -35.44
CA THR A 249 8.23 0.99 -35.77
C THR A 249 9.04 2.21 -35.29
N ALA A 250 10.36 2.10 -35.33
CA ALA A 250 11.26 3.21 -35.05
C ALA A 250 11.13 4.31 -36.09
N GLU A 251 10.92 3.94 -37.36
CA GLU A 251 10.72 4.82 -38.49
C GLU A 251 9.43 5.64 -38.34
N ASP A 252 8.34 5.00 -37.92
CA ASP A 252 7.08 5.71 -37.65
C ASP A 252 7.24 6.77 -36.58
N ARG A 253 7.91 6.40 -35.47
CA ARG A 253 8.18 7.33 -34.37
C ARG A 253 9.12 8.46 -34.80
N GLN A 254 10.08 8.15 -35.66
CA GLN A 254 10.98 9.18 -36.21
C GLN A 254 10.23 10.14 -37.11
N ALA A 255 9.30 9.65 -37.96
CA ALA A 255 8.46 10.51 -38.81
C ALA A 255 7.63 11.51 -37.98
N ILE A 256 7.08 11.07 -36.83
CA ILE A 256 6.37 11.99 -35.90
C ILE A 256 7.34 13.02 -35.31
N LYS A 257 8.54 12.60 -34.89
CA LYS A 257 9.58 13.52 -34.41
C LYS A 257 9.99 14.53 -35.47
N ASP A 258 10.09 14.10 -36.73
CA ASP A 258 10.47 14.98 -37.84
C ASP A 258 9.41 16.07 -38.08
N PHE A 259 8.11 15.78 -37.88
CA PHE A 259 7.08 16.81 -37.90
C PHE A 259 7.28 17.83 -36.77
N LEU A 260 7.52 17.37 -35.55
CA LEU A 260 7.75 18.26 -34.39
C LEU A 260 8.99 19.11 -34.59
N ILE A 261 10.08 18.54 -35.11
CA ILE A 261 11.31 19.26 -35.45
C ILE A 261 11.05 20.30 -36.54
N GLY A 262 10.29 19.93 -37.59
CA GLY A 262 9.93 20.83 -38.67
C GLY A 262 8.99 21.97 -38.29
N TRP A 263 8.22 21.83 -37.22
CA TRP A 263 7.36 22.89 -36.68
C TRP A 263 8.11 23.81 -35.71
N ARG A 264 9.15 23.33 -35.08
CA ARG A 264 9.94 24.05 -34.10
C ARG A 264 10.68 25.23 -34.76
N ARG A 265 10.55 26.43 -34.17
CA ARG A 265 11.21 27.66 -34.66
C ARG A 265 12.60 27.88 -34.07
N SER A 266 12.81 27.41 -32.81
CA SER A 266 14.06 27.59 -32.09
C SER A 266 14.40 26.37 -31.23
N PRO A 267 15.69 25.99 -31.12
CA PRO A 267 16.13 24.96 -30.18
C PRO A 267 15.78 25.22 -28.70
N GLN A 268 15.47 26.45 -28.33
CA GLN A 268 15.12 26.88 -26.97
C GLN A 268 13.63 26.70 -26.63
N GLU A 269 12.78 26.28 -27.58
CA GLU A 269 11.36 26.04 -27.33
C GLU A 269 11.17 24.76 -26.52
N GLU A 270 10.92 24.92 -25.20
CA GLU A 270 10.81 23.83 -24.24
C GLU A 270 9.60 22.92 -24.49
N ASN A 271 8.46 23.47 -24.94
CA ASN A 271 7.26 22.70 -25.28
C ASN A 271 7.52 21.68 -26.41
N PHE A 272 8.32 22.03 -27.40
CA PHE A 272 8.73 21.06 -28.44
C PHE A 272 9.75 20.06 -27.93
N ALA A 273 10.63 20.46 -27.00
CA ALA A 273 11.54 19.53 -26.35
C ALA A 273 10.74 18.49 -25.50
N GLU A 274 9.72 18.93 -24.79
CA GLU A 274 8.77 18.04 -24.08
C GLU A 274 8.02 17.13 -25.06
N ALA A 275 7.47 17.66 -26.14
CA ALA A 275 6.78 16.86 -27.16
C ALA A 275 7.70 15.77 -27.73
N LEU A 276 8.95 16.10 -28.07
CA LEU A 276 9.95 15.15 -28.58
C LEU A 276 10.30 14.08 -27.53
N LYS A 277 10.42 14.46 -26.26
CA LYS A 277 10.65 13.55 -25.13
C LYS A 277 9.48 12.59 -24.95
N PHE A 278 8.24 13.03 -25.16
CA PHE A 278 7.01 12.28 -24.86
C PHE A 278 6.36 11.61 -26.09
N VAL A 279 7.03 11.53 -27.24
CA VAL A 279 6.54 10.77 -28.42
C VAL A 279 6.18 9.32 -28.07
N TRP A 280 6.86 8.71 -27.12
CA TRP A 280 6.57 7.35 -26.64
C TRP A 280 5.18 7.18 -26.00
N LYS A 281 4.53 8.28 -25.55
CA LYS A 281 3.15 8.26 -25.06
C LYS A 281 2.11 8.01 -26.16
N ILE A 282 2.51 8.07 -27.43
CA ILE A 282 1.69 7.64 -28.56
C ILE A 282 1.79 6.12 -28.65
N LYS A 283 0.97 5.43 -27.89
CA LYS A 283 0.92 3.97 -27.77
C LYS A 283 -0.52 3.50 -27.62
N PRO A 284 -0.82 2.21 -27.87
CA PRO A 284 -2.14 1.65 -27.56
C PRO A 284 -2.51 1.88 -26.10
N TYR A 285 -3.78 2.19 -25.86
CA TYR A 285 -4.30 2.22 -24.50
C TYR A 285 -4.29 0.79 -23.94
N ALA A 286 -3.82 0.63 -22.74
CA ALA A 286 -3.84 -0.64 -22.03
C ALA A 286 -4.24 -0.43 -20.57
N ILE A 287 -5.11 -1.28 -20.08
CA ILE A 287 -5.41 -1.37 -18.66
C ILE A 287 -4.26 -2.17 -18.00
N PRO A 288 -3.70 -1.72 -16.87
CA PRO A 288 -2.72 -2.51 -16.13
C PRO A 288 -3.26 -3.89 -15.77
N THR A 289 -2.44 -4.92 -15.85
CA THR A 289 -2.85 -6.33 -15.62
C THR A 289 -3.53 -6.50 -14.26
N GLU A 290 -3.03 -5.84 -13.22
CA GLU A 290 -3.62 -5.87 -11.87
C GLU A 290 -5.05 -5.31 -11.86
N VAL A 291 -5.28 -4.20 -12.57
CA VAL A 291 -6.61 -3.60 -12.69
C VAL A 291 -7.52 -4.49 -13.54
N GLU A 292 -7.01 -5.07 -14.61
CA GLU A 292 -7.75 -6.02 -15.44
C GLU A 292 -8.23 -7.21 -14.62
N HIS A 293 -7.38 -7.79 -13.77
CA HIS A 293 -7.77 -8.85 -12.82
C HIS A 293 -8.90 -8.41 -11.91
N ILE A 294 -8.82 -7.21 -11.30
CA ILE A 294 -9.90 -6.66 -10.46
C ILE A 294 -11.22 -6.57 -11.23
N LEU A 295 -11.17 -6.09 -12.48
CA LEU A 295 -12.37 -5.97 -13.31
C LEU A 295 -12.97 -7.34 -13.64
N VAL A 296 -12.15 -8.36 -13.89
CA VAL A 296 -12.58 -9.75 -14.13
C VAL A 296 -13.19 -10.33 -12.84
N GLU A 297 -12.48 -10.28 -11.73
CA GLU A 297 -12.96 -10.79 -10.43
C GLU A 297 -14.24 -10.12 -9.95
N SER A 298 -14.47 -8.86 -10.36
CA SER A 298 -15.70 -8.15 -10.03
C SER A 298 -16.97 -8.89 -10.46
N HIS A 299 -16.90 -9.85 -11.39
CA HIS A 299 -18.02 -10.68 -11.80
C HIS A 299 -18.44 -11.66 -10.71
N GLU A 300 -17.49 -12.28 -10.03
CA GLU A 300 -17.71 -13.30 -9.02
C GLU A 300 -17.95 -12.67 -7.64
N ARG A 301 -17.20 -11.61 -7.35
CA ARG A 301 -17.27 -10.92 -6.05
C ARG A 301 -18.45 -9.96 -5.91
N PHE A 302 -19.13 -9.63 -7.01
CA PHE A 302 -20.31 -8.78 -6.97
C PHE A 302 -21.54 -9.55 -6.49
N ASN A 303 -22.09 -9.13 -5.35
CA ASN A 303 -23.35 -9.62 -4.77
C ASN A 303 -24.03 -8.51 -3.96
N ASP A 304 -25.19 -8.78 -3.37
CA ASP A 304 -25.97 -7.78 -2.63
C ASP A 304 -25.23 -7.19 -1.42
N SER A 305 -24.34 -7.95 -0.79
CA SER A 305 -23.57 -7.57 0.39
C SER A 305 -22.10 -7.17 0.11
N CYS A 306 -21.70 -7.10 -1.15
CA CYS A 306 -20.33 -6.74 -1.50
C CYS A 306 -19.98 -5.31 -1.09
N SER A 307 -18.68 -5.05 -0.87
CA SER A 307 -18.19 -3.72 -0.53
C SER A 307 -18.41 -2.70 -1.66
N ASN A 308 -18.32 -1.42 -1.32
CA ASN A 308 -18.37 -0.33 -2.30
C ASN A 308 -17.27 -0.48 -3.38
N PHE A 309 -16.10 -1.00 -3.02
CA PHE A 309 -15.02 -1.26 -3.97
C PHE A 309 -15.46 -2.25 -5.06
N TRP A 310 -16.01 -3.42 -4.69
CA TRP A 310 -16.45 -4.42 -5.66
C TRP A 310 -17.67 -3.97 -6.47
N SER A 311 -18.54 -3.16 -5.86
CA SER A 311 -19.65 -2.51 -6.59
C SER A 311 -19.13 -1.58 -7.69
N LEU A 312 -18.11 -0.77 -7.38
CA LEU A 312 -17.45 0.12 -8.34
C LEU A 312 -16.62 -0.63 -9.37
N ALA A 313 -15.84 -1.62 -8.97
CA ALA A 313 -15.08 -2.46 -9.90
C ALA A 313 -16.04 -3.09 -10.95
N ARG A 314 -17.22 -3.55 -10.51
CA ARG A 314 -18.26 -4.06 -11.42
C ARG A 314 -18.83 -3.00 -12.36
N ALA A 315 -19.03 -1.78 -11.85
CA ALA A 315 -19.50 -0.66 -12.67
C ALA A 315 -18.42 -0.24 -13.69
N LEU A 316 -17.16 -0.17 -13.29
CA LEU A 316 -16.02 0.11 -14.17
C LEU A 316 -15.84 -0.96 -15.26
N ALA A 317 -16.01 -2.24 -14.94
CA ALA A 317 -16.00 -3.31 -15.93
C ALA A 317 -17.11 -3.15 -17.00
N LYS A 318 -18.31 -2.70 -16.59
CA LYS A 318 -19.39 -2.40 -17.54
C LYS A 318 -19.13 -1.13 -18.33
N PHE A 319 -18.58 -0.10 -17.70
CA PHE A 319 -18.18 1.14 -18.36
C PHE A 319 -17.14 0.87 -19.45
N SER A 320 -16.07 0.16 -19.10
CA SER A 320 -14.98 -0.20 -20.01
C SER A 320 -15.48 -0.92 -21.27
N LYS A 321 -16.42 -1.87 -21.11
CA LYS A 321 -17.05 -2.57 -22.26
C LYS A 321 -17.82 -1.65 -23.20
N ARG A 322 -18.35 -0.52 -22.72
CA ARG A 322 -19.08 0.47 -23.53
C ARG A 322 -18.15 1.46 -24.23
N HIS A 323 -16.93 1.62 -23.71
CA HIS A 323 -15.97 2.64 -24.13
C HIS A 323 -14.68 2.05 -24.72
N ALA A 324 -14.79 1.02 -25.59
CA ALA A 324 -13.65 0.40 -26.29
C ALA A 324 -12.50 0.03 -25.35
N SER A 325 -12.82 -0.60 -24.24
CA SER A 325 -11.89 -1.01 -23.16
C SER A 325 -11.22 0.15 -22.40
N HIS A 326 -11.69 1.37 -22.53
CA HIS A 326 -11.18 2.47 -21.72
C HIS A 326 -11.88 2.57 -20.36
N LEU A 327 -11.14 2.97 -19.34
CA LEU A 327 -11.66 3.34 -18.03
C LEU A 327 -12.03 4.83 -17.98
N PRO A 328 -12.79 5.29 -16.97
CA PRO A 328 -13.09 6.71 -16.80
C PRO A 328 -11.82 7.56 -16.78
N LEU A 329 -11.89 8.73 -17.36
CA LEU A 329 -10.79 9.68 -17.37
C LEU A 329 -10.60 10.28 -15.97
N SER A 330 -9.36 10.41 -15.52
CA SER A 330 -9.05 10.98 -14.20
C SER A 330 -9.40 12.47 -14.07
N GLY A 331 -9.42 13.19 -15.20
CA GLY A 331 -9.56 14.67 -15.24
C GLY A 331 -8.29 15.42 -14.84
N VAL A 332 -7.24 14.72 -14.44
CA VAL A 332 -5.97 15.34 -14.05
C VAL A 332 -5.11 15.57 -15.29
N VAL A 333 -4.54 16.76 -15.38
CA VAL A 333 -3.54 17.13 -16.39
C VAL A 333 -2.24 17.47 -15.64
N GLY A 334 -1.15 16.78 -15.98
CA GLY A 334 0.16 17.07 -15.39
C GLY A 334 0.71 18.43 -15.80
N ASP A 335 1.67 18.90 -15.03
CA ASP A 335 2.37 20.14 -15.34
C ASP A 335 3.13 20.02 -16.67
N MET A 336 3.10 21.09 -17.48
CA MET A 336 3.76 21.16 -18.78
C MET A 336 3.97 22.60 -19.23
N THR A 337 4.89 22.79 -20.15
CA THR A 337 5.16 24.11 -20.76
C THR A 337 3.94 24.59 -21.53
N SER A 338 3.24 25.60 -21.00
CA SER A 338 2.04 26.21 -21.59
C SER A 338 1.80 27.63 -21.08
N ASP A 339 1.07 28.44 -21.83
CA ASP A 339 0.48 29.63 -21.26
C ASP A 339 -0.70 29.30 -20.34
N THR A 340 -0.92 30.15 -19.33
CA THR A 340 -1.94 29.90 -18.30
C THR A 340 -3.34 29.75 -18.88
N THR A 341 -3.69 30.54 -19.90
CA THR A 341 -5.03 30.54 -20.48
C THR A 341 -5.31 29.23 -21.22
N THR A 342 -4.38 28.79 -22.05
CA THR A 342 -4.50 27.52 -22.79
C THR A 342 -4.45 26.33 -21.84
N PHE A 343 -3.61 26.37 -20.80
CA PHE A 343 -3.54 25.29 -19.79
C PHE A 343 -4.85 25.15 -19.02
N VAL A 344 -5.42 26.25 -18.51
CA VAL A 344 -6.70 26.22 -17.77
C VAL A 344 -7.84 25.70 -18.67
N ARG A 345 -7.93 26.17 -19.91
CA ARG A 345 -8.94 25.67 -20.85
C ARG A 345 -8.77 24.19 -21.17
N MET A 346 -7.54 23.71 -21.28
CA MET A 346 -7.26 22.28 -21.46
C MET A 346 -7.70 21.49 -20.22
N GLN A 347 -7.40 21.96 -19.01
CA GLN A 347 -7.90 21.35 -17.78
C GLN A 347 -9.43 21.25 -17.76
N GLU A 348 -10.13 22.32 -18.11
CA GLU A 348 -11.60 22.33 -18.19
C GLU A 348 -12.15 21.29 -19.18
N VAL A 349 -11.47 21.06 -20.31
CA VAL A 349 -11.84 20.03 -21.30
C VAL A 349 -11.72 18.63 -20.67
N TYR A 350 -10.60 18.35 -19.97
CA TYR A 350 -10.40 17.06 -19.29
C TYR A 350 -11.35 16.86 -18.11
N GLU A 351 -11.57 17.89 -17.29
CA GLU A 351 -12.50 17.82 -16.14
C GLU A 351 -13.94 17.60 -16.58
N THR A 352 -14.38 18.30 -17.65
CA THR A 352 -15.73 18.13 -18.20
C THR A 352 -15.95 16.70 -18.69
N ARG A 353 -14.97 16.11 -19.36
CA ARG A 353 -15.03 14.72 -19.79
C ARG A 353 -15.04 13.76 -18.59
N ALA A 354 -14.15 13.94 -17.63
CA ALA A 354 -14.09 13.13 -16.41
C ALA A 354 -15.41 13.19 -15.63
N LYS A 355 -16.05 14.36 -15.55
CA LYS A 355 -17.35 14.50 -14.90
C LYS A 355 -18.43 13.65 -15.59
N ARG A 356 -18.50 13.67 -16.91
CA ARG A 356 -19.45 12.83 -17.68
C ARG A 356 -19.20 11.34 -17.47
N ASP A 357 -17.93 10.93 -17.45
CA ASP A 357 -17.54 9.54 -17.21
C ASP A 357 -17.98 9.09 -15.79
N ARG A 358 -17.81 9.94 -14.76
CA ARG A 358 -18.28 9.69 -13.39
C ARG A 358 -19.79 9.59 -13.30
N GLU A 359 -20.52 10.49 -13.95
CA GLU A 359 -21.98 10.46 -14.03
C GLU A 359 -22.46 9.15 -14.68
N GLU A 360 -21.81 8.67 -15.71
CA GLU A 360 -22.13 7.38 -16.33
C GLU A 360 -21.85 6.21 -15.40
N VAL A 361 -20.72 6.19 -14.68
CA VAL A 361 -20.42 5.16 -13.66
C VAL A 361 -21.47 5.17 -12.56
N SER A 362 -21.90 6.34 -12.08
CA SER A 362 -22.98 6.47 -11.09
C SER A 362 -24.31 5.90 -11.60
N ASN A 363 -24.65 6.16 -12.87
CA ASN A 363 -25.83 5.59 -13.51
C ASN A 363 -25.75 4.06 -13.63
N ILE A 364 -24.56 3.52 -13.93
CA ILE A 364 -24.34 2.07 -13.98
C ILE A 364 -24.52 1.46 -12.58
N LEU A 365 -23.99 2.09 -11.52
CA LEU A 365 -24.21 1.65 -10.13
C LEU A 365 -25.69 1.61 -9.77
N SER A 366 -26.44 2.65 -10.13
CA SER A 366 -27.89 2.69 -9.92
C SER A 366 -28.62 1.53 -10.64
N GLN A 367 -28.20 1.23 -11.89
CA GLN A 367 -28.72 0.07 -12.65
C GLN A 367 -28.35 -1.29 -12.01
N LEU A 368 -27.26 -1.34 -11.24
CA LEU A 368 -26.85 -2.50 -10.46
C LEU A 368 -27.54 -2.59 -9.09
N GLY A 369 -28.43 -1.64 -8.76
CA GLY A 369 -29.10 -1.57 -7.45
C GLY A 369 -28.17 -1.18 -6.29
N LYS A 370 -27.04 -0.51 -6.57
CA LYS A 370 -26.06 -0.11 -5.58
C LYS A 370 -26.06 1.39 -5.35
N THR A 371 -25.97 1.77 -4.07
CA THR A 371 -25.75 3.15 -3.66
C THR A 371 -24.36 3.27 -3.05
N VAL A 372 -23.51 4.10 -3.65
CA VAL A 372 -22.14 4.35 -3.21
C VAL A 372 -21.98 5.86 -2.99
N PRO A 373 -21.27 6.29 -1.92
CA PRO A 373 -21.02 7.72 -1.68
C PRO A 373 -20.32 8.38 -2.87
N GLU A 374 -20.79 9.56 -3.29
CA GLU A 374 -20.26 10.29 -4.44
C GLU A 374 -18.75 10.54 -4.34
N GLN A 375 -18.27 10.95 -3.16
CA GLN A 375 -16.84 11.15 -2.91
C GLN A 375 -16.00 9.89 -3.17
N TYR A 376 -16.57 8.71 -2.92
CA TYR A 376 -15.87 7.45 -3.17
C TYR A 376 -15.92 7.07 -4.66
N ILE A 377 -17.01 7.39 -5.37
CA ILE A 377 -17.08 7.26 -6.84
C ILE A 377 -16.02 8.15 -7.48
N ASP A 378 -15.91 9.41 -7.06
CA ASP A 378 -14.91 10.36 -7.56
C ASP A 378 -13.49 9.85 -7.34
N LEU A 379 -13.20 9.35 -6.12
CA LEU A 379 -11.90 8.83 -5.77
C LEU A 379 -11.51 7.63 -6.66
N VAL A 380 -12.43 6.67 -6.84
CA VAL A 380 -12.17 5.47 -7.64
C VAL A 380 -12.06 5.79 -9.12
N CYS A 381 -12.93 6.64 -9.69
CA CYS A 381 -12.84 7.04 -11.09
C CYS A 381 -11.54 7.79 -11.38
N LYS A 382 -11.12 8.68 -10.47
CA LYS A 382 -9.84 9.41 -10.60
C LYS A 382 -8.63 8.47 -10.61
N ASN A 383 -8.70 7.39 -9.87
CA ASN A 383 -7.60 6.43 -9.68
C ASN A 383 -7.86 5.07 -10.36
N ALA A 384 -8.74 5.00 -11.35
CA ALA A 384 -9.17 3.74 -11.93
C ALA A 384 -8.03 2.89 -12.51
N LEU A 385 -6.94 3.51 -12.98
CA LEU A 385 -5.73 2.84 -13.47
C LEU A 385 -4.73 2.46 -12.36
N ASN A 386 -4.94 2.95 -11.13
CA ASN A 386 -4.02 2.77 -10.01
C ASN A 386 -4.56 1.81 -8.95
N MET A 387 -5.70 1.17 -9.21
CA MET A 387 -6.26 0.20 -8.28
C MET A 387 -5.35 -1.02 -8.16
N CYS A 388 -5.26 -1.54 -6.94
CA CYS A 388 -4.49 -2.75 -6.63
C CYS A 388 -5.27 -3.61 -5.63
N LEU A 389 -5.11 -4.92 -5.73
CA LEU A 389 -5.67 -5.90 -4.81
C LEU A 389 -4.53 -6.75 -4.28
N ILE A 390 -4.46 -6.91 -2.96
CA ILE A 390 -3.52 -7.82 -2.30
C ILE A 390 -4.32 -8.79 -1.44
N GLU A 391 -4.08 -10.07 -1.64
CA GLU A 391 -4.56 -11.15 -0.80
C GLU A 391 -3.38 -11.76 -0.05
N TYR A 392 -3.50 -11.82 1.26
CA TYR A 392 -2.43 -12.30 2.13
C TYR A 392 -2.70 -13.74 2.56
N THR A 393 -1.64 -14.54 2.57
CA THR A 393 -1.67 -15.83 3.25
C THR A 393 -1.88 -15.66 4.75
N THR A 394 -2.59 -16.58 5.39
CA THR A 394 -2.68 -16.59 6.84
C THR A 394 -1.34 -16.99 7.47
N VAL A 395 -1.18 -16.67 8.74
CA VAL A 395 -0.01 -17.07 9.53
C VAL A 395 0.15 -18.60 9.53
N GLY A 396 -0.97 -19.33 9.66
CA GLY A 396 -0.93 -20.81 9.65
C GLY A 396 -0.52 -21.37 8.28
N GLU A 397 -1.06 -20.84 7.18
CA GLU A 397 -0.70 -21.25 5.82
C GLU A 397 0.79 -20.98 5.53
N GLU A 398 1.31 -19.81 5.90
CA GLU A 398 2.73 -19.47 5.77
C GLU A 398 3.62 -20.42 6.55
N TRP A 399 3.26 -20.70 7.80
CA TRP A 399 4.09 -21.49 8.70
C TRP A 399 4.09 -22.99 8.41
N MET A 400 3.21 -23.46 7.53
CA MET A 400 3.21 -24.86 7.06
C MET A 400 4.23 -25.11 5.95
N PHE A 401 4.74 -24.07 5.27
CA PHE A 401 5.68 -24.17 4.15
C PHE A 401 5.23 -25.16 3.06
N ASN A 402 3.93 -25.21 2.77
CA ASN A 402 3.35 -26.16 1.81
C ASN A 402 3.36 -25.66 0.36
N ASP A 403 3.64 -24.39 0.14
CA ASP A 403 3.72 -23.76 -1.18
C ASP A 403 5.11 -23.99 -1.77
N GLU A 404 5.20 -24.89 -2.77
CA GLU A 404 6.47 -25.29 -3.40
C GLU A 404 7.18 -24.11 -4.10
N GLU A 405 6.42 -23.17 -4.68
CA GLU A 405 6.98 -21.99 -5.35
C GLU A 405 7.65 -21.08 -4.33
N LYS A 406 6.96 -20.76 -3.24
CA LYS A 406 7.49 -19.92 -2.15
C LYS A 406 8.65 -20.58 -1.42
N VAL A 407 8.61 -21.89 -1.21
CA VAL A 407 9.75 -22.65 -0.65
C VAL A 407 10.95 -22.59 -1.60
N SER A 408 10.73 -22.64 -2.90
CA SER A 408 11.81 -22.51 -3.91
C SER A 408 12.41 -21.11 -3.91
N GLU A 409 11.57 -20.06 -3.83
CA GLU A 409 12.02 -18.67 -3.72
C GLU A 409 12.83 -18.44 -2.44
N LEU A 410 12.34 -18.96 -1.30
CA LEU A 410 13.04 -18.89 -0.02
C LEU A 410 14.38 -19.64 -0.10
N SER A 411 14.41 -20.82 -0.73
CA SER A 411 15.64 -21.58 -0.98
C SER A 411 16.67 -20.77 -1.77
N SER A 412 16.23 -20.08 -2.82
CA SER A 412 17.09 -19.21 -3.63
C SER A 412 17.60 -18.02 -2.81
N SER A 413 16.74 -17.43 -1.97
CA SER A 413 17.10 -16.34 -1.06
C SER A 413 18.14 -16.76 -0.01
N LEU A 414 18.16 -18.03 0.41
CA LEU A 414 19.18 -18.53 1.33
C LEU A 414 20.58 -18.60 0.70
N GLU A 415 20.69 -18.62 -0.61
CA GLU A 415 21.97 -18.60 -1.33
C GLU A 415 22.55 -17.18 -1.43
N ASP A 416 21.70 -16.15 -1.30
CA ASP A 416 22.12 -14.77 -1.29
C ASP A 416 22.63 -14.37 0.12
N PRO A 417 23.92 -14.02 0.27
CA PRO A 417 24.50 -13.62 1.56
C PRO A 417 23.94 -12.28 2.07
N GLU A 418 23.28 -11.50 1.23
CA GLU A 418 22.65 -10.22 1.59
C GLU A 418 21.21 -10.39 2.07
N SER A 419 20.55 -11.49 1.73
CA SER A 419 19.17 -11.77 2.12
C SER A 419 19.03 -12.04 3.62
N GLN A 420 17.91 -11.61 4.19
CA GLN A 420 17.54 -11.88 5.58
C GLN A 420 16.66 -13.13 5.74
N ALA A 421 16.59 -13.99 4.73
CA ALA A 421 15.82 -15.25 4.77
C ALA A 421 16.25 -16.17 5.93
N ARG A 422 17.56 -16.23 6.22
CA ARG A 422 18.08 -16.98 7.38
C ARG A 422 17.55 -16.43 8.71
N LEU A 423 17.46 -15.12 8.82
CA LEU A 423 16.95 -14.46 10.01
C LEU A 423 15.44 -14.71 10.16
N TYR A 424 14.68 -14.68 9.07
CA TYR A 424 13.26 -15.05 9.08
C TYR A 424 13.07 -16.47 9.63
N LEU A 425 13.83 -17.45 9.15
CA LEU A 425 13.76 -18.83 9.64
C LEU A 425 14.22 -18.93 11.10
N GLY A 426 15.20 -18.15 11.52
CA GLY A 426 15.61 -18.05 12.93
C GLY A 426 14.50 -17.53 13.84
N LEU A 427 13.80 -16.46 13.44
CA LEU A 427 12.63 -15.95 14.16
C LEU A 427 11.50 -16.99 14.21
N ARG A 428 11.32 -17.75 13.13
CA ARG A 428 10.33 -18.82 13.09
C ARG A 428 10.73 -19.98 14.03
N ALA A 429 12.00 -20.35 14.06
CA ALA A 429 12.52 -21.35 15.00
C ALA A 429 12.33 -20.93 16.46
N LEU A 430 12.53 -19.64 16.78
CA LEU A 430 12.24 -19.11 18.12
C LEU A 430 10.78 -19.35 18.53
N GLN A 431 9.83 -19.19 17.62
CA GLN A 431 8.43 -19.39 17.92
C GLN A 431 8.11 -20.89 18.17
N VAL A 432 8.75 -21.78 17.43
CA VAL A 432 8.65 -23.24 17.67
C VAL A 432 9.26 -23.61 19.01
N PHE A 433 10.49 -23.16 19.29
CA PHE A 433 11.15 -23.36 20.58
C PHE A 433 10.23 -22.94 21.74
N ARG A 434 9.65 -21.76 21.68
CA ARG A 434 8.74 -21.25 22.71
C ARG A 434 7.49 -22.09 22.90
N GLN A 435 6.93 -22.65 21.81
CA GLN A 435 5.78 -23.56 21.90
C GLN A 435 6.12 -24.86 22.68
N GLU A 436 7.34 -25.34 22.52
CA GLU A 436 7.83 -26.55 23.18
C GLU A 436 8.29 -26.29 24.62
N HIS A 437 8.70 -25.07 24.96
CA HIS A 437 9.25 -24.66 26.24
C HIS A 437 8.36 -23.71 27.07
N ASN A 438 7.02 -23.90 27.01
CA ASN A 438 6.06 -23.13 27.82
C ASN A 438 6.22 -21.60 27.69
N ASP A 439 6.40 -21.12 26.45
CA ASP A 439 6.63 -19.72 26.08
C ASP A 439 7.95 -19.08 26.58
N CYS A 440 8.87 -19.86 27.11
CA CYS A 440 10.22 -19.38 27.46
C CYS A 440 11.04 -19.12 26.19
N TYR A 441 11.87 -18.10 26.25
CA TYR A 441 12.86 -17.84 25.20
C TYR A 441 14.11 -18.68 25.40
N PRO A 442 14.81 -19.08 24.30
CA PRO A 442 16.07 -19.77 24.42
C PRO A 442 17.14 -18.87 25.04
N GLY A 443 17.97 -19.45 25.89
CA GLY A 443 19.17 -18.85 26.46
C GLY A 443 20.44 -19.29 25.74
N PRO A 444 21.63 -18.86 26.24
CA PRO A 444 22.93 -19.19 25.62
C PRO A 444 23.21 -20.68 25.50
N ASP A 445 22.62 -21.51 26.36
CA ASP A 445 22.80 -22.97 26.35
C ASP A 445 21.95 -23.70 25.30
N ASP A 446 20.93 -23.01 24.73
CA ASP A 446 19.95 -23.58 23.82
C ASP A 446 20.29 -23.38 22.33
N VAL A 447 21.47 -22.82 22.01
CA VAL A 447 21.89 -22.47 20.64
C VAL A 447 21.82 -23.67 19.69
N ASN A 448 22.26 -24.86 20.14
CA ASN A 448 22.23 -26.07 19.31
C ASN A 448 20.80 -26.54 19.03
N GLU A 449 19.92 -26.45 20.01
CA GLU A 449 18.52 -26.82 19.89
C GLU A 449 17.80 -25.88 18.93
N LEU A 450 17.99 -24.56 19.09
CA LEU A 450 17.43 -23.56 18.18
C LEU A 450 17.88 -23.79 16.72
N SER A 451 19.16 -24.07 16.51
CA SER A 451 19.72 -24.41 15.20
C SER A 451 19.10 -25.69 14.62
N SER A 452 18.88 -26.71 15.46
CA SER A 452 18.22 -27.95 15.04
C SER A 452 16.78 -27.72 14.63
N ILE A 453 16.03 -26.92 15.38
CA ILE A 453 14.65 -26.54 15.05
C ILE A 453 14.63 -25.80 13.70
N ALA A 454 15.50 -24.80 13.51
CA ALA A 454 15.56 -24.04 12.27
C ALA A 454 15.84 -24.91 11.04
N ASN A 455 16.75 -25.87 11.16
CA ASN A 455 17.07 -26.83 10.10
C ASN A 455 15.93 -27.81 9.82
N GLY A 456 15.06 -28.06 10.78
CA GLY A 456 13.90 -28.94 10.67
C GLY A 456 12.62 -28.26 10.15
N LEU A 457 12.57 -26.91 10.07
CA LEU A 457 11.37 -26.19 9.66
C LEU A 457 10.91 -26.53 8.25
N ILE A 458 11.84 -26.69 7.33
CA ILE A 458 11.59 -26.97 5.92
C ILE A 458 12.41 -28.18 5.50
N PRO A 459 11.82 -29.40 5.51
CA PRO A 459 12.53 -30.63 5.18
C PRO A 459 13.19 -30.59 3.76
N GLN A 460 12.58 -29.88 2.84
CA GLN A 460 13.08 -29.72 1.47
C GLN A 460 14.42 -28.95 1.40
N LEU A 461 14.79 -28.25 2.46
CA LEU A 461 16.04 -27.49 2.55
C LEU A 461 17.17 -28.26 3.29
N SER A 462 16.91 -29.47 3.74
CA SER A 462 17.88 -30.28 4.53
C SER A 462 19.22 -30.51 3.80
N ASP A 463 19.20 -30.58 2.47
CA ASP A 463 20.39 -30.78 1.63
C ASP A 463 21.23 -29.48 1.43
N LYS A 464 20.70 -28.32 1.81
CA LYS A 464 21.38 -27.01 1.67
C LYS A 464 22.35 -26.69 2.81
N GLY A 465 22.56 -27.61 3.75
CA GLY A 465 23.42 -27.43 4.93
C GLY A 465 22.71 -26.70 6.07
N THR A 466 23.48 -26.09 6.95
CA THR A 466 22.93 -25.39 8.14
C THR A 466 22.20 -24.12 7.72
N VAL A 467 20.88 -24.11 7.88
CA VAL A 467 20.02 -22.96 7.53
C VAL A 467 20.33 -21.77 8.44
N LEU A 468 20.43 -22.01 9.75
CA LEU A 468 20.78 -20.99 10.75
C LEU A 468 22.24 -21.17 11.15
N GLY A 469 23.11 -20.24 10.74
CA GLY A 469 24.52 -20.26 11.15
C GLY A 469 24.68 -20.06 12.65
N GLU A 470 25.74 -20.64 13.23
CA GLU A 470 25.98 -20.62 14.67
C GLU A 470 25.98 -19.19 15.27
N SER A 471 26.60 -18.23 14.60
CA SER A 471 26.66 -16.84 15.07
C SER A 471 25.28 -16.19 15.15
N LEU A 472 24.38 -16.48 14.21
CA LEU A 472 23.02 -15.94 14.22
C LEU A 472 22.17 -16.64 15.29
N ALA A 473 22.34 -17.95 15.50
CA ALA A 473 21.66 -18.67 16.57
C ALA A 473 22.11 -18.16 17.95
N GLN A 474 23.42 -17.95 18.15
CA GLN A 474 23.95 -17.35 19.37
C GLN A 474 23.37 -15.95 19.61
N GLU A 475 23.27 -15.14 18.57
CA GLU A 475 22.70 -13.79 18.68
C GLU A 475 21.23 -13.82 19.09
N LEU A 476 20.42 -14.70 18.52
CA LEU A 476 18.99 -14.85 18.87
C LEU A 476 18.78 -15.36 20.30
N CYS A 477 19.68 -16.26 20.81
CA CYS A 477 19.61 -16.76 22.17
C CYS A 477 20.13 -15.77 23.22
N ARG A 478 21.10 -14.91 22.87
CA ARG A 478 21.79 -14.01 23.79
C ARG A 478 20.87 -13.06 24.55
N TYR A 479 19.76 -12.66 23.94
CA TYR A 479 18.86 -11.65 24.51
C TYR A 479 17.74 -12.24 25.37
N GLU A 480 17.52 -13.55 25.34
CA GLU A 480 16.44 -14.21 26.12
C GLU A 480 15.10 -13.47 25.96
N GLY A 481 14.81 -13.02 24.73
CA GLY A 481 13.62 -12.25 24.38
C GLY A 481 13.63 -10.77 24.81
N CYS A 482 14.76 -10.19 25.29
CA CYS A 482 14.83 -8.76 25.58
C CYS A 482 14.69 -7.93 24.31
N GLU A 483 13.85 -6.90 24.37
CA GLU A 483 13.77 -5.88 23.33
C GLU A 483 14.88 -4.83 23.54
N LEU A 484 15.37 -4.25 22.44
CA LEU A 484 16.18 -3.02 22.47
C LEU A 484 15.31 -1.88 21.95
N HIS A 485 15.16 -0.83 22.74
CA HIS A 485 14.30 0.30 22.41
C HIS A 485 14.56 0.89 21.01
N THR A 486 15.84 1.00 20.62
CA THR A 486 16.21 1.52 19.29
C THR A 486 15.67 0.66 18.14
N ILE A 487 15.67 -0.66 18.30
CA ILE A 487 15.11 -1.60 17.32
C ILE A 487 13.57 -1.56 17.37
N SER A 488 13.01 -1.55 18.59
CA SER A 488 11.56 -1.39 18.76
C SER A 488 11.05 -0.11 18.13
N ALA A 489 11.80 0.99 18.18
CA ALA A 489 11.42 2.25 17.52
C ALA A 489 11.45 2.15 15.98
N VAL A 490 12.43 1.47 15.40
CA VAL A 490 12.48 1.23 13.94
C VAL A 490 11.31 0.35 13.51
N ILE A 491 11.13 -0.79 14.15
CA ILE A 491 10.07 -1.75 13.84
C ILE A 491 8.69 -1.14 14.09
N GLY A 492 8.50 -0.42 15.19
CA GLY A 492 7.27 0.29 15.49
C GLY A 492 6.93 1.38 14.47
N GLY A 493 7.96 2.04 13.92
CA GLY A 493 7.81 2.99 12.82
C GLY A 493 7.30 2.32 11.54
N VAL A 494 7.93 1.20 11.14
CA VAL A 494 7.51 0.41 9.96
C VAL A 494 6.08 -0.12 10.17
N ALA A 495 5.80 -0.74 11.32
CA ALA A 495 4.49 -1.29 11.63
C ALA A 495 3.38 -0.22 11.61
N ALA A 496 3.66 0.97 12.16
CA ALA A 496 2.69 2.07 12.14
C ALA A 496 2.43 2.57 10.71
N GLN A 497 3.47 2.67 9.88
CA GLN A 497 3.31 3.05 8.47
C GLN A 497 2.45 2.03 7.72
N GLU A 498 2.66 0.74 7.94
CA GLU A 498 1.81 -0.31 7.36
C GLU A 498 0.37 -0.23 7.90
N GLY A 499 0.20 0.04 9.19
CA GLY A 499 -1.11 0.30 9.80
C GLY A 499 -1.85 1.45 9.12
N VAL A 500 -1.16 2.56 8.85
CA VAL A 500 -1.75 3.71 8.13
C VAL A 500 -2.16 3.31 6.71
N LYS A 501 -1.31 2.62 5.95
CA LYS A 501 -1.64 2.13 4.59
C LYS A 501 -2.89 1.24 4.60
N LEU A 502 -2.95 0.30 5.55
CA LEU A 502 -4.10 -0.59 5.69
C LEU A 502 -5.38 0.17 6.04
N LEU A 503 -5.32 1.14 6.95
CA LEU A 503 -6.48 1.90 7.41
C LEU A 503 -7.00 2.90 6.37
N THR A 504 -6.09 3.54 5.63
CA THR A 504 -6.42 4.56 4.63
C THR A 504 -6.73 3.99 3.24
N HIS A 505 -6.39 2.73 2.97
CA HIS A 505 -6.46 2.09 1.65
C HIS A 505 -5.64 2.85 0.57
N GLN A 506 -4.53 3.45 1.01
CA GLN A 506 -3.59 4.17 0.16
C GLN A 506 -2.19 3.60 0.30
N PHE A 507 -1.38 3.76 -0.74
CA PHE A 507 -0.08 3.13 -0.88
C PHE A 507 -0.16 1.60 -0.82
N VAL A 508 0.82 0.93 -1.39
CA VAL A 508 0.91 -0.53 -1.37
C VAL A 508 1.54 -0.97 -0.05
N PRO A 509 0.84 -1.74 0.80
CA PRO A 509 1.43 -2.29 2.01
C PRO A 509 2.46 -3.37 1.69
N LEU A 510 3.27 -3.73 2.70
CA LEU A 510 4.17 -4.87 2.63
C LEU A 510 3.38 -6.16 2.35
N ASN A 511 3.88 -6.98 1.43
CA ASN A 511 3.36 -8.30 1.13
C ASN A 511 4.47 -9.36 1.29
N ASN A 512 4.56 -10.02 2.44
CA ASN A 512 3.78 -9.85 3.66
C ASN A 512 4.69 -9.60 4.88
N THR A 513 5.93 -10.13 4.88
CA THR A 513 6.83 -10.11 6.04
C THR A 513 8.05 -9.23 5.78
N PHE A 514 8.26 -8.27 6.64
CA PHE A 514 9.47 -7.44 6.71
C PHE A 514 10.35 -7.95 7.85
N VAL A 515 11.62 -8.14 7.57
CA VAL A 515 12.62 -8.57 8.56
C VAL A 515 13.77 -7.55 8.58
N PHE A 516 14.13 -7.09 9.77
CA PHE A 516 15.19 -6.12 9.99
C PHE A 516 16.33 -6.73 10.83
N ASN A 517 17.53 -6.59 10.32
CA ASN A 517 18.77 -6.99 10.98
C ASN A 517 19.58 -5.74 11.36
N GLY A 518 19.44 -5.30 12.58
CA GLY A 518 20.12 -4.11 13.11
C GLY A 518 21.62 -4.29 13.31
N ILE A 519 22.15 -5.53 13.28
CA ILE A 519 23.59 -5.79 13.40
C ILE A 519 24.32 -5.28 12.16
N VAL A 520 23.75 -5.56 10.99
CA VAL A 520 24.32 -5.17 9.69
C VAL A 520 23.61 -3.99 9.05
N GLY A 521 22.54 -3.48 9.69
CA GLY A 521 21.75 -2.34 9.16
C GLY A 521 21.00 -2.67 7.87
N ARG A 522 20.52 -3.93 7.72
CA ARG A 522 19.82 -4.39 6.51
C ARG A 522 18.38 -4.82 6.82
N ALA A 523 17.53 -4.68 5.83
CA ALA A 523 16.17 -5.18 5.89
C ALA A 523 15.83 -5.90 4.59
N ASP A 524 14.91 -6.85 4.69
CA ASP A 524 14.38 -7.59 3.55
C ASP A 524 12.86 -7.73 3.65
N GLN A 525 12.20 -7.83 2.51
CA GLN A 525 10.78 -8.13 2.41
C GLN A 525 10.63 -9.50 1.78
N LEU A 526 9.95 -10.38 2.47
CA LEU A 526 9.68 -11.76 2.04
C LEU A 526 8.18 -11.91 1.76
N THR A 527 7.84 -12.44 0.61
CA THR A 527 6.47 -12.85 0.26
C THR A 527 6.32 -14.34 0.54
N MET A 528 5.61 -14.65 1.63
CA MET A 528 5.51 -16.01 2.15
C MET A 528 4.06 -16.55 2.04
#